data_e639bf1f7bcc04b72af5654015ac74f9
#
_entry.id   e639bf1f7bcc04b72af5654015ac74f9
#
_cell.length_a   1.000
_cell.length_b   1.000
_cell.length_c   1.000
_cell.angle_alpha   90.00
_cell.angle_beta   90.00
_cell.angle_gamma   90.00
#
_symmetry.space_group_name_H-M   'P 1'
#
loop_
_entity.id
_entity.type
_entity.pdbx_description
1 polymer ?
#
loop_
_entity_poly.entity_id
_entity_poly.type
_entity_poly.pdbx_seq_one_letter_code
_entity_poly.pdbx_strand_id
1 'polypeptide(L)'
;AADPEISIILLGGPGDQALAKSLKEDLASPRVIDSCGQFALEEVPALLQRLDVFIGVDSGLTYMADALNIPLVSLAGPCNMKETRPVNAHAVILQEQLPCVPCAHIFKAPYSCHIGTRACIVNVQAGTIADAALALLSEHKGVLRP
;
A
#
# COMPACT_ATOMS: atom_id res chain seq x y z
N ALA A 1 8.01 7.36 18.55
CA ALA A 1 9.09 6.36 18.51
C ALA A 1 8.57 5.15 17.76
N ALA A 2 9.33 4.63 16.80
CA ALA A 2 8.93 3.44 16.07
C ALA A 2 8.90 2.24 17.03
N ASP A 3 7.84 1.43 16.96
CA ASP A 3 7.73 0.18 17.72
C ASP A 3 8.94 -0.71 17.37
N PRO A 4 9.73 -1.17 18.35
CA PRO A 4 10.94 -1.95 18.11
C PRO A 4 10.65 -3.33 17.49
N GLU A 5 9.41 -3.79 17.47
CA GLU A 5 9.03 -5.07 16.89
C GLU A 5 8.62 -4.97 15.41
N ILE A 6 8.44 -3.76 14.87
CA ILE A 6 8.01 -3.57 13.49
C ILE A 6 9.22 -3.52 12.55
N SER A 7 9.18 -4.34 11.50
CA SER A 7 10.07 -4.25 10.34
C SER A 7 9.28 -3.82 9.11
N ILE A 8 9.89 -3.01 8.26
CA ILE A 8 9.28 -2.48 7.04
C ILE A 8 10.01 -3.08 5.84
N ILE A 9 9.27 -3.66 4.91
CA ILE A 9 9.80 -4.12 3.64
C ILE A 9 9.30 -3.17 2.54
N LEU A 10 10.23 -2.50 1.87
CA LEU A 10 9.94 -1.71 0.69
C LEU A 10 9.87 -2.66 -0.50
N LEU A 11 8.71 -2.74 -1.13
CA LEU A 11 8.44 -3.65 -2.24
C LEU A 11 8.03 -2.87 -3.49
N GLY A 12 8.69 -3.17 -4.60
CA GLY A 12 8.45 -2.53 -5.89
C GLY A 12 9.25 -3.19 -7.00
N GLY A 13 9.03 -2.73 -8.22
CA GLY A 13 9.80 -3.18 -9.39
C GLY A 13 11.18 -2.52 -9.48
N PRO A 14 11.94 -2.86 -10.55
CA PRO A 14 13.26 -2.24 -10.77
C PRO A 14 13.22 -0.71 -10.88
N GLY A 15 12.11 -0.13 -11.34
CA GLY A 15 11.93 1.33 -11.44
C GLY A 15 11.82 2.04 -10.09
N ASP A 16 11.53 1.31 -9.01
CA ASP A 16 11.31 1.88 -7.68
C ASP A 16 12.61 1.88 -6.83
N GLN A 17 13.67 1.25 -7.29
CA GLN A 17 14.92 1.08 -6.55
C GLN A 17 15.55 2.40 -6.08
N ALA A 18 15.54 3.44 -6.94
CA ALA A 18 16.13 4.72 -6.58
C ALA A 18 15.36 5.39 -5.43
N LEU A 19 14.03 5.32 -5.45
CA LEU A 19 13.17 5.83 -4.38
C LEU A 19 13.33 5.03 -3.10
N ALA A 20 13.33 3.70 -3.19
CA ALA A 20 13.50 2.81 -2.04
C ALA A 20 14.85 3.04 -1.34
N LYS A 21 15.92 3.22 -2.11
CA LYS A 21 17.25 3.55 -1.58
C LYS A 21 17.24 4.86 -0.82
N SER A 22 16.67 5.92 -1.40
CA SER A 22 16.54 7.23 -0.74
C SER A 22 15.76 7.12 0.57
N LEU A 23 14.61 6.46 0.56
CA LEU A 23 13.79 6.24 1.76
C LEU A 23 14.55 5.47 2.85
N LYS A 24 15.30 4.45 2.47
CA LYS A 24 16.11 3.67 3.42
C LYS A 24 17.23 4.50 4.04
N GLU A 25 17.88 5.37 3.26
CA GLU A 25 18.90 6.29 3.74
C GLU A 25 18.31 7.33 4.68
N ASP A 26 17.17 7.92 4.35
CA ASP A 26 16.47 8.93 5.17
C ASP A 26 15.98 8.34 6.51
N LEU A 27 15.45 7.13 6.49
CA LEU A 27 14.96 6.46 7.68
C LEU A 27 16.08 5.92 8.58
N ALA A 28 17.25 5.68 8.04
CA ALA A 28 18.47 5.24 8.74
C ALA A 28 18.23 4.11 9.77
N SER A 29 17.32 3.17 9.45
CA SER A 29 16.94 2.09 10.36
C SER A 29 17.27 0.72 9.76
N PRO A 30 17.93 -0.18 10.54
CA PRO A 30 18.23 -1.54 10.09
C PRO A 30 16.96 -2.39 9.87
N ARG A 31 15.81 -1.95 10.38
CA ARG A 31 14.53 -2.61 10.19
C ARG A 31 13.80 -2.22 8.90
N VAL A 32 14.37 -1.31 8.12
CA VAL A 32 13.88 -1.00 6.79
C VAL A 32 14.65 -1.82 5.77
N ILE A 33 13.98 -2.78 5.16
CA ILE A 33 14.53 -3.70 4.18
C ILE A 33 14.09 -3.24 2.80
N ASP A 34 15.05 -2.94 1.94
CA ASP A 34 14.78 -2.66 0.54
C ASP A 34 14.79 -3.97 -0.25
N SER A 35 13.67 -4.30 -0.85
CA SER A 35 13.49 -5.46 -1.71
C SER A 35 13.03 -5.10 -3.13
N CYS A 36 13.07 -3.81 -3.49
CA CYS A 36 12.65 -3.35 -4.80
C CYS A 36 13.52 -3.96 -5.92
N GLY A 37 12.88 -4.58 -6.91
CA GLY A 37 13.54 -5.23 -8.04
C GLY A 37 14.33 -6.50 -7.70
N GLN A 38 14.15 -7.07 -6.50
CA GLN A 38 14.88 -8.28 -6.08
C GLN A 38 14.11 -9.58 -6.34
N PHE A 39 12.82 -9.48 -6.63
CA PHE A 39 11.94 -10.63 -6.84
C PHE A 39 11.35 -10.60 -8.26
N ALA A 40 11.27 -11.76 -8.88
CA ALA A 40 10.43 -11.95 -10.06
C ALA A 40 8.95 -11.87 -9.67
N LEU A 41 8.07 -11.50 -10.60
CA LEU A 41 6.66 -11.28 -10.30
C LEU A 41 5.98 -12.53 -9.70
N GLU A 42 6.42 -13.70 -10.12
CA GLU A 42 5.94 -15.01 -9.65
C GLU A 42 6.32 -15.31 -8.19
N GLU A 43 7.37 -14.67 -7.69
CA GLU A 43 7.87 -14.85 -6.31
C GLU A 43 7.17 -13.90 -5.33
N VAL A 44 6.62 -12.79 -5.82
CA VAL A 44 5.98 -11.75 -5.00
C VAL A 44 4.85 -12.30 -4.11
N PRO A 45 3.96 -13.23 -4.57
CA PRO A 45 2.93 -13.80 -3.69
C PRO A 45 3.50 -14.50 -2.45
N ALA A 46 4.64 -15.21 -2.58
CA ALA A 46 5.28 -15.89 -1.45
C ALA A 46 5.85 -14.88 -0.44
N LEU A 47 6.38 -13.75 -0.91
CA LEU A 47 6.80 -12.65 -0.03
C LEU A 47 5.60 -12.01 0.67
N LEU A 48 4.53 -11.69 -0.07
CA LEU A 48 3.32 -11.09 0.49
C LEU A 48 2.73 -11.93 1.61
N GLN A 49 2.70 -13.26 1.47
CA GLN A 49 2.22 -14.18 2.51
C GLN A 49 3.01 -14.13 3.83
N ARG A 50 4.21 -13.52 3.84
CA ARG A 50 5.03 -13.34 5.04
C ARG A 50 4.73 -12.03 5.76
N LEU A 51 3.95 -11.14 5.16
CA LEU A 51 3.62 -9.85 5.74
C LEU A 51 2.45 -9.98 6.71
N ASP A 52 2.49 -9.26 7.80
CA ASP A 52 1.38 -9.12 8.74
C ASP A 52 0.37 -8.08 8.25
N VAL A 53 0.85 -7.01 7.59
CA VAL A 53 0.03 -5.97 6.96
C VAL A 53 0.72 -5.52 5.68
N PHE A 54 -0.05 -5.24 4.65
CA PHE A 54 0.40 -4.61 3.42
C PHE A 54 -0.15 -3.18 3.33
N ILE A 55 0.68 -2.23 2.91
CA ILE A 55 0.27 -0.86 2.59
C ILE A 55 0.58 -0.61 1.14
N GLY A 56 -0.40 -0.20 0.36
CA GLY A 56 -0.20 0.05 -1.06
C GLY A 56 -1.16 1.06 -1.65
N VAL A 57 -0.91 1.41 -2.89
CA VAL A 57 -1.80 2.23 -3.73
C VAL A 57 -2.67 1.30 -4.60
N ASP A 58 -3.55 1.87 -5.41
CA ASP A 58 -4.32 1.13 -6.42
C ASP A 58 -3.38 0.54 -7.49
N SER A 59 -2.89 -0.67 -7.26
CA SER A 59 -1.87 -1.35 -8.07
C SER A 59 -2.00 -2.87 -8.02
N GLY A 60 -1.30 -3.55 -8.92
CA GLY A 60 -1.29 -5.02 -8.98
C GLY A 60 -0.87 -5.69 -7.66
N LEU A 61 0.09 -5.10 -6.93
CA LEU A 61 0.55 -5.63 -5.63
C LEU A 61 -0.57 -5.59 -4.58
N THR A 62 -1.38 -4.54 -4.57
CA THR A 62 -2.53 -4.41 -3.67
C THR A 62 -3.57 -5.51 -3.96
N TYR A 63 -3.84 -5.80 -5.23
CA TYR A 63 -4.78 -6.87 -5.59
C TYR A 63 -4.22 -8.27 -5.34
N MET A 64 -2.90 -8.47 -5.45
CA MET A 64 -2.27 -9.71 -5.02
C MET A 64 -2.41 -9.91 -3.50
N ALA A 65 -2.16 -8.87 -2.70
CA ALA A 65 -2.33 -8.92 -1.25
C ALA A 65 -3.80 -9.19 -0.87
N ASP A 66 -4.75 -8.55 -1.57
CA ASP A 66 -6.18 -8.76 -1.40
C ASP A 66 -6.58 -10.23 -1.69
N ALA A 67 -6.15 -10.77 -2.82
CA ALA A 67 -6.43 -12.15 -3.22
C ALA A 67 -5.83 -13.20 -2.25
N LEU A 68 -4.75 -12.86 -1.57
CA LEU A 68 -4.10 -13.68 -0.56
C LEU A 68 -4.69 -13.48 0.85
N ASN A 69 -5.74 -12.66 1.00
CA ASN A 69 -6.34 -12.28 2.28
C ASN A 69 -5.34 -11.68 3.28
N ILE A 70 -4.34 -10.96 2.79
CA ILE A 70 -3.42 -10.23 3.65
C ILE A 70 -4.15 -8.99 4.17
N PRO A 71 -4.10 -8.69 5.48
CA PRO A 71 -4.60 -7.41 5.99
C PRO A 71 -3.91 -6.26 5.26
N LEU A 72 -4.69 -5.31 4.76
CA LEU A 72 -4.11 -4.26 3.92
C LEU A 72 -4.74 -2.89 4.11
N VAL A 73 -3.92 -1.86 3.92
CA VAL A 73 -4.34 -0.47 3.76
C VAL A 73 -4.11 -0.07 2.30
N SER A 74 -5.20 0.26 1.60
CA SER A 74 -5.18 0.69 0.21
C SER A 74 -5.44 2.18 0.09
N LEU A 75 -4.50 2.91 -0.51
CA LEU A 75 -4.67 4.32 -0.84
C LEU A 75 -5.29 4.42 -2.24
N ALA A 76 -6.54 4.84 -2.28
CA ALA A 76 -7.34 4.87 -3.50
C ALA A 76 -7.46 6.30 -4.04
N GLY A 77 -6.43 6.80 -4.68
CA GLY A 77 -6.42 8.17 -5.21
C GLY A 77 -7.61 8.48 -6.15
N PRO A 78 -7.40 8.59 -7.46
CA PRO A 78 -8.45 9.00 -8.42
C PRO A 78 -9.43 7.87 -8.79
N CYS A 79 -9.19 6.64 -8.34
CA CYS A 79 -9.84 5.44 -8.83
C CYS A 79 -11.28 5.28 -8.35
N ASN A 80 -12.11 4.62 -9.15
CA ASN A 80 -13.47 4.28 -8.76
C ASN A 80 -13.49 3.00 -7.91
N MET A 81 -13.56 3.17 -6.60
CA MET A 81 -13.58 2.06 -5.65
C MET A 81 -14.84 1.16 -5.73
N LYS A 82 -15.84 1.53 -6.50
CA LYS A 82 -16.94 0.60 -6.84
C LYS A 82 -16.53 -0.42 -7.91
N GLU A 83 -15.48 -0.13 -8.69
CA GLU A 83 -14.99 -0.98 -9.76
C GLU A 83 -13.78 -1.82 -9.34
N THR A 84 -12.87 -1.23 -8.54
CA THR A 84 -11.52 -1.78 -8.33
C THR A 84 -11.11 -1.95 -6.87
N ARG A 85 -12.01 -1.77 -5.90
CA ARG A 85 -11.64 -1.88 -4.48
C ARG A 85 -11.17 -3.29 -4.10
N PRO A 86 -10.22 -3.41 -3.18
CA PRO A 86 -9.98 -4.64 -2.44
C PRO A 86 -11.25 -5.14 -1.76
N VAL A 87 -11.44 -6.45 -1.68
CA VAL A 87 -12.69 -7.09 -1.21
C VAL A 87 -12.50 -7.99 0.01
N ASN A 88 -11.27 -8.25 0.45
CA ASN A 88 -11.05 -9.05 1.66
C ASN A 88 -11.58 -8.33 2.91
N ALA A 89 -11.93 -9.11 3.94
CA ALA A 89 -12.58 -8.60 5.15
C ALA A 89 -11.67 -7.67 5.99
N HIS A 90 -10.36 -7.69 5.75
CA HIS A 90 -9.34 -6.93 6.49
C HIS A 90 -8.72 -5.81 5.63
N ALA A 91 -9.46 -5.34 4.61
CA ALA A 91 -9.01 -4.24 3.77
C ALA A 91 -9.55 -2.91 4.29
N VAL A 92 -8.65 -1.98 4.61
CA VAL A 92 -8.97 -0.58 4.90
C VAL A 92 -8.66 0.26 3.66
N ILE A 93 -9.67 0.95 3.13
CA ILE A 93 -9.53 1.80 1.94
C ILE A 93 -9.56 3.25 2.37
N LEU A 94 -8.47 3.96 2.11
CA LEU A 94 -8.34 5.39 2.35
C LEU A 94 -8.51 6.14 1.04
N GLN A 95 -9.57 6.91 0.90
CA GLN A 95 -9.85 7.74 -0.26
C GLN A 95 -10.43 9.09 0.15
N GLU A 96 -9.80 10.14 -0.34
CA GLU A 96 -10.28 11.52 -0.14
C GLU A 96 -11.61 11.75 -0.87
N GLN A 97 -12.57 12.31 -0.15
CA GLN A 97 -13.89 12.65 -0.69
C GLN A 97 -13.84 14.03 -1.37
N LEU A 98 -13.48 14.05 -2.65
CA LEU A 98 -13.39 15.26 -3.45
C LEU A 98 -14.42 15.25 -4.59
N PRO A 99 -14.92 16.42 -5.01
CA PRO A 99 -15.90 16.50 -6.12
C PRO A 99 -15.39 15.90 -7.45
N CYS A 100 -14.07 15.80 -7.61
CA CYS A 100 -13.43 15.24 -8.79
C CYS A 100 -13.12 13.73 -8.68
N VAL A 101 -13.40 13.10 -7.56
CA VAL A 101 -13.19 11.67 -7.33
C VAL A 101 -14.53 10.93 -7.40
N PRO A 102 -14.61 9.85 -8.19
CA PRO A 102 -13.57 9.27 -9.03
C PRO A 102 -13.41 9.99 -10.40
N CYS A 103 -12.19 10.10 -10.90
CA CYS A 103 -11.92 10.52 -12.28
C CYS A 103 -11.16 9.47 -13.10
N ALA A 104 -10.76 8.36 -12.48
CA ALA A 104 -10.20 7.20 -13.14
C ALA A 104 -11.13 5.99 -12.98
N HIS A 105 -11.34 5.28 -14.08
CA HIS A 105 -12.16 4.08 -14.20
C HIS A 105 -11.35 2.97 -14.86
N ILE A 106 -11.79 1.73 -14.74
CA ILE A 106 -11.05 0.54 -15.20
C ILE A 106 -10.58 0.59 -16.67
N PHE A 107 -11.38 1.21 -17.55
CA PHE A 107 -11.04 1.37 -18.97
C PHE A 107 -10.80 2.82 -19.39
N LYS A 108 -10.82 3.76 -18.45
CA LYS A 108 -10.68 5.19 -18.74
C LYS A 108 -9.98 5.89 -17.59
N ALA A 109 -8.68 5.95 -17.66
CA ALA A 109 -7.87 6.71 -16.70
C ALA A 109 -7.23 7.92 -17.38
N PRO A 110 -7.30 9.12 -16.81
CA PRO A 110 -6.60 10.28 -17.33
C PRO A 110 -5.09 10.12 -17.10
N TYR A 111 -4.29 10.52 -18.08
CA TYR A 111 -2.82 10.51 -17.95
C TYR A 111 -2.30 11.54 -16.94
N SER A 112 -3.10 12.55 -16.60
CA SER A 112 -2.73 13.60 -15.67
C SER A 112 -3.93 14.09 -14.87
N CYS A 113 -3.68 14.69 -13.73
CA CYS A 113 -4.71 15.32 -12.92
C CYS A 113 -5.24 16.58 -13.63
N HIS A 114 -6.51 16.58 -14.01
CA HIS A 114 -7.14 17.70 -14.74
C HIS A 114 -7.27 18.97 -13.89
N ILE A 115 -7.25 18.86 -12.55
CA ILE A 115 -7.23 19.98 -11.60
C ILE A 115 -5.80 20.42 -11.30
N GLY A 116 -4.79 19.56 -11.57
CA GLY A 116 -3.37 19.81 -11.35
C GLY A 116 -2.88 19.59 -9.92
N THR A 117 -3.76 19.51 -8.93
CA THR A 117 -3.38 19.47 -7.50
C THR A 117 -3.02 18.10 -6.99
N ARG A 118 -3.54 17.01 -7.60
CA ARG A 118 -3.46 15.63 -7.08
C ARG A 118 -3.92 15.49 -5.62
N ALA A 119 -4.83 16.35 -5.18
CA ALA A 119 -5.28 16.42 -3.79
C ALA A 119 -5.82 15.08 -3.25
N CYS A 120 -6.40 14.24 -4.13
CA CYS A 120 -6.84 12.89 -3.77
C CYS A 120 -5.73 11.95 -3.27
N ILE A 121 -4.47 12.32 -3.49
CA ILE A 121 -3.30 11.57 -3.00
C ILE A 121 -2.55 12.39 -1.95
N VAL A 122 -2.25 13.66 -2.26
CA VAL A 122 -1.36 14.47 -1.40
C VAL A 122 -2.02 14.89 -0.08
N ASN A 123 -3.35 14.89 0.00
CA ASN A 123 -4.06 15.21 1.23
C ASN A 123 -4.15 14.04 2.21
N VAL A 124 -3.95 12.81 1.74
CA VAL A 124 -3.98 11.63 2.63
C VAL A 124 -2.84 11.74 3.64
N GLN A 125 -3.18 11.86 4.90
CA GLN A 125 -2.20 12.09 5.95
C GLN A 125 -1.45 10.80 6.29
N ALA A 126 -0.12 10.87 6.39
CA ALA A 126 0.72 9.74 6.76
C ALA A 126 0.33 9.12 8.12
N GLY A 127 -0.12 9.96 9.07
CA GLY A 127 -0.65 9.51 10.36
C GLY A 127 -1.86 8.58 10.20
N THR A 128 -2.83 8.97 9.36
CA THR A 128 -4.02 8.14 9.10
C THR A 128 -3.66 6.77 8.50
N ILE A 129 -2.66 6.74 7.62
CA ILE A 129 -2.17 5.49 7.02
C ILE A 129 -1.52 4.61 8.10
N ALA A 130 -0.67 5.21 8.94
CA ALA A 130 0.01 4.51 10.02
C ALA A 130 -0.97 3.97 11.06
N ASP A 131 -1.95 4.78 11.49
CA ASP A 131 -2.97 4.38 12.46
C ASP A 131 -3.80 3.19 11.94
N ALA A 132 -4.22 3.23 10.67
CA ALA A 132 -4.94 2.12 10.03
C ALA A 132 -4.09 0.84 10.00
N ALA A 133 -2.82 0.93 9.64
CA ALA A 133 -1.92 -0.22 9.60
C ALA A 133 -1.65 -0.80 10.99
N LEU A 134 -1.46 0.05 12.00
CA LEU A 134 -1.25 -0.38 13.38
C LEU A 134 -2.50 -1.03 13.99
N ALA A 135 -3.69 -0.53 13.65
CA ALA A 135 -4.95 -1.17 14.03
C ALA A 135 -5.05 -2.59 13.48
N LEU A 136 -4.79 -2.78 12.18
CA LEU A 136 -4.77 -4.10 11.55
C LEU A 136 -3.72 -5.03 12.18
N LEU A 137 -2.52 -4.54 12.48
CA LEU A 137 -1.47 -5.30 13.16
C LEU A 137 -1.93 -5.77 14.55
N SER A 138 -2.63 -4.91 15.30
CA SER A 138 -3.10 -5.25 16.64
C SER A 138 -4.19 -6.33 16.63
N GLU A 139 -5.07 -6.28 15.64
CA GLU A 139 -6.15 -7.27 15.46
C GLU A 139 -5.60 -8.66 15.09
N HIS A 140 -4.47 -8.72 14.39
CA HIS A 140 -3.91 -9.96 13.83
C HIS A 140 -2.74 -10.55 14.64
N LYS A 141 -2.18 -9.84 15.61
CA LYS A 141 -1.12 -10.37 16.51
C LYS A 141 -1.55 -11.61 17.34
N GLY A 142 -2.83 -11.98 17.34
CA GLY A 142 -3.36 -13.16 18.01
C GLY A 142 -3.61 -14.37 17.11
N VAL A 143 -3.49 -14.25 15.81
CA VAL A 143 -3.76 -15.33 14.86
C VAL A 143 -2.42 -15.92 14.43
N LEU A 144 -2.01 -17.01 15.10
CA LEU A 144 -0.87 -17.82 14.65
C LEU A 144 -1.16 -18.29 13.21
N ARG A 145 -0.37 -17.83 12.25
CA ARG A 145 -0.37 -18.39 10.90
C ARG A 145 0.24 -19.80 10.97
N PRO A 146 -0.44 -20.81 10.41
CA PRO A 146 0.05 -22.18 10.40
C PRO A 146 1.36 -22.32 9.63
#